data_e4a916905ec471bc7e72ac0f333e278d
#
_entry.id   e4a916905ec471bc7e72ac0f333e278d
#
_cell.length_a   1.000
_cell.length_b   1.000
_cell.length_c   1.000
_cell.angle_alpha   90.00
_cell.angle_beta   90.00
_cell.angle_gamma   90.00
#
_symmetry.space_group_name_H-M   'P 1'
#
loop_
_entity.id
_entity.type
_entity.pdbx_description
1 polymer ?
#
loop_
_entity_poly.entity_id
_entity_poly.type
_entity_poly.pdbx_seq_one_letter_code
_entity_poly.pdbx_strand_id
1 'polypeptide(L)' 'MSSTISKLLIPATVGPAELAAGRTYVHDVELDGDENLAIGTRVEVQDESGRLFAATVTDRIGRRWQFTLQP' A
#
# COMPACT_ATOMS: atom_id res chain seq x y z
N MET A 1 18.65 -4.47 -20.30
CA MET A 1 18.31 -4.55 -19.59
C MET A 1 17.34 -4.09 -18.90
N SER A 2 16.73 -4.31 -18.53
CA SER A 2 15.65 -3.70 -18.03
C SER A 2 15.79 -3.42 -16.66
N SER A 3 15.59 -2.27 -16.28
CA SER A 3 15.53 -1.96 -14.93
C SER A 3 14.32 -2.58 -14.35
N THR A 4 14.53 -3.40 -13.46
CA THR A 4 13.46 -3.90 -12.69
C THR A 4 13.12 -2.88 -11.65
N ILE A 5 12.02 -2.25 -11.80
CA ILE A 5 11.52 -1.43 -10.74
C ILE A 5 10.83 -2.35 -9.77
N SER A 6 11.48 -2.64 -8.69
CA SER A 6 10.79 -3.42 -7.68
C SER A 6 9.93 -2.47 -6.89
N LYS A 7 8.65 -2.61 -7.04
CA LYS A 7 7.71 -1.91 -6.19
C LYS A 7 7.72 -2.56 -4.82
N LEU A 8 7.57 -1.73 -3.82
CA LEU A 8 7.45 -2.20 -2.46
C LEU A 8 6.15 -2.98 -2.32
N LEU A 9 6.21 -4.12 -1.69
CA LEU A 9 5.03 -4.93 -1.43
C LEU A 9 4.57 -4.68 0.00
N ILE A 10 3.35 -4.20 0.15
CA ILE A 10 2.80 -3.82 1.44
C ILE A 10 1.63 -4.75 1.77
N PRO A 11 1.71 -5.50 2.86
CA PRO A 11 0.56 -6.29 3.29
C PRO A 11 -0.51 -5.39 3.86
N ALA A 12 -1.74 -5.59 3.46
CA ALA A 12 -2.86 -4.79 3.94
C ALA A 12 -4.15 -5.56 3.79
N THR A 13 -5.17 -5.09 4.49
CA THR A 13 -6.51 -5.64 4.34
C THR A 13 -7.22 -4.88 3.24
N VAL A 14 -7.64 -5.60 2.20
CA VAL A 14 -8.40 -5.00 1.10
C VAL A 14 -9.68 -5.80 0.94
N GLY A 15 -10.67 -5.45 1.72
CA GLY A 15 -11.98 -6.06 1.65
C GLY A 15 -12.94 -5.21 0.84
N PRO A 16 -14.24 -5.59 0.82
CA PRO A 16 -15.24 -4.84 0.06
C PRO A 16 -15.33 -3.36 0.44
N ALA A 17 -15.16 -3.04 1.72
CA ALA A 17 -15.21 -1.66 2.16
C ALA A 17 -14.06 -0.85 1.60
N GLU A 18 -12.84 -1.42 1.61
CA GLU A 18 -11.67 -0.76 1.09
C GLU A 18 -11.77 -0.58 -0.43
N LEU A 19 -12.26 -1.59 -1.12
CA LEU A 19 -12.45 -1.51 -2.56
C LEU A 19 -13.49 -0.45 -2.92
N ALA A 20 -14.56 -0.38 -2.17
CA ALA A 20 -15.60 0.62 -2.41
C ALA A 20 -15.07 2.04 -2.14
N ALA A 21 -14.25 2.19 -1.10
CA ALA A 21 -13.68 3.48 -0.77
C ALA A 21 -12.50 3.85 -1.68
N GLY A 22 -11.88 2.86 -2.34
CA GLY A 22 -10.70 3.09 -3.16
C GLY A 22 -9.45 3.36 -2.36
N ARG A 23 -9.42 2.95 -1.10
CA ARG A 23 -8.27 3.20 -0.23
C ARG A 23 -8.21 2.20 0.90
N THR A 24 -7.01 2.03 1.42
CA THR A 24 -6.79 1.21 2.58
C THR A 24 -5.76 1.89 3.49
N TYR A 25 -5.65 1.40 4.71
CA TYR A 25 -4.73 1.95 5.69
C TYR A 25 -3.85 0.83 6.22
N VAL A 26 -2.59 1.17 6.48
CA VAL A 26 -1.64 0.22 7.06
C VAL A 26 -0.95 0.92 8.22
N HIS A 27 -0.95 0.27 9.37
CA HIS A 27 -0.24 0.80 10.53
C HIS A 27 1.25 0.58 10.36
N ASP A 28 2.08 1.52 10.83
CA ASP A 28 3.50 1.45 10.60
C ASP A 28 4.15 0.22 11.27
N VAL A 29 3.53 -0.32 12.32
CA VAL A 29 4.06 -1.53 12.96
C VAL A 29 3.95 -2.76 12.06
N GLU A 30 3.08 -2.72 11.04
CA GLU A 30 2.95 -3.82 10.10
C GLU A 30 4.01 -3.76 9.01
N LEU A 31 4.76 -2.68 8.96
CA LEU A 31 5.86 -2.52 8.04
C LEU A 31 7.14 -2.94 8.74
N ASP A 32 8.11 -3.40 7.97
CA ASP A 32 9.35 -3.88 8.53
C ASP A 32 10.27 -2.76 9.02
N GLY A 33 9.86 -1.54 8.85
CA GLY A 33 10.63 -0.40 9.30
C GLY A 33 11.70 0.07 8.33
N ASP A 34 11.97 -0.71 7.32
CA ASP A 34 12.97 -0.35 6.32
C ASP A 34 12.37 0.32 5.10
N GLU A 35 11.06 0.40 5.05
CA GLU A 35 10.41 0.98 3.90
C GLU A 35 10.49 2.50 3.98
N ASN A 36 11.09 3.08 2.97
CA ASN A 36 11.12 4.52 2.84
C ASN A 36 9.87 4.99 2.13
N LEU A 37 8.77 4.99 2.86
CA LEU A 37 7.51 5.45 2.29
C LEU A 37 7.46 6.96 2.35
N ALA A 38 6.97 7.54 1.28
CA ALA A 38 6.71 8.97 1.20
C ALA A 38 5.43 9.15 0.42
N ILE A 39 4.75 10.25 0.68
CA ILE A 39 3.52 10.57 -0.05
C ILE A 39 3.87 10.67 -1.53
N GLY A 40 3.10 9.97 -2.37
CA GLY A 40 3.35 9.88 -3.80
C GLY A 40 4.08 8.63 -4.23
N THR A 41 4.58 7.82 -3.29
CA THR A 41 5.27 6.59 -3.62
C THR A 41 4.28 5.56 -4.14
N ARG A 42 4.62 4.91 -5.25
CA ARG A 42 3.81 3.83 -5.80
C ARG A 42 4.27 2.52 -5.20
N VAL A 43 3.29 1.72 -4.78
CA VAL A 43 3.56 0.44 -4.13
C VAL A 43 2.57 -0.59 -4.65
N GLU A 44 2.81 -1.84 -4.30
CA GLU A 44 1.82 -2.89 -4.47
C GLU A 44 1.30 -3.30 -3.10
N VAL A 45 0.00 -3.42 -2.99
CA VAL A 45 -0.66 -3.86 -1.76
C VAL A 45 -1.14 -5.28 -1.98
N GLN A 46 -0.81 -6.17 -1.06
CA GLN A 46 -1.24 -7.56 -1.10
C GLN A 46 -2.25 -7.80 0.01
N ASP A 47 -3.43 -8.30 -0.35
CA ASP A 47 -4.44 -8.60 0.65
C ASP A 47 -4.23 -10.00 1.22
N GLU A 48 -5.12 -10.39 2.14
CA GLU A 48 -4.99 -11.67 2.83
C GLU A 48 -5.15 -12.87 1.89
N SER A 49 -5.84 -12.68 0.79
CA SER A 49 -6.02 -13.75 -0.19
C SER A 49 -4.85 -13.86 -1.16
N GLY A 50 -3.91 -12.95 -1.08
CA GLY A 50 -2.75 -12.93 -1.97
C GLY A 50 -2.93 -12.07 -3.21
N ARG A 51 -4.08 -11.42 -3.36
CA ARG A 51 -4.29 -10.56 -4.52
C ARG A 51 -3.46 -9.29 -4.40
N LEU A 52 -2.98 -8.82 -5.53
CA LEU A 52 -2.14 -7.63 -5.61
C LEU A 52 -2.93 -6.46 -6.19
N PHE A 53 -2.74 -5.32 -5.59
CA PHE A 53 -3.37 -4.08 -6.04
C PHE A 53 -2.30 -3.01 -6.16
N ALA A 54 -2.30 -2.30 -7.27
CA ALA A 54 -1.45 -1.13 -7.40
C ALA A 54 -2.02 -0.02 -6.51
N ALA A 55 -1.15 0.69 -5.84
CA ALA A 55 -1.58 1.74 -4.91
C ALA A 55 -0.54 2.85 -4.85
N THR A 56 -0.96 3.99 -4.34
CA THR A 56 -0.08 5.13 -4.12
C THR A 56 -0.26 5.60 -2.70
N VAL A 57 0.84 5.91 -2.03
CA VAL A 57 0.79 6.50 -0.69
C VAL A 57 0.25 7.92 -0.84
N THR A 58 -0.90 8.19 -0.22
CA THR A 58 -1.55 9.49 -0.39
C THR A 58 -1.59 10.32 0.88
N ASP A 59 -1.42 9.69 2.04
CA ASP A 59 -1.43 10.46 3.29
C ASP A 59 -0.80 9.64 4.40
N ARG A 60 -0.47 10.33 5.47
CA ARG A 60 -0.03 9.69 6.70
C ARG A 60 -0.75 10.34 7.86
N ILE A 61 -1.49 9.55 8.61
CA ILE A 61 -2.28 10.03 9.74
C ILE A 61 -1.72 9.35 10.99
N GLY A 62 -0.90 10.07 11.74
CA GLY A 62 -0.22 9.51 12.89
C GLY A 62 0.70 8.38 12.46
N ARG A 63 0.43 7.17 12.95
CA ARG A 63 1.22 5.99 12.60
C ARG A 63 0.57 5.15 11.51
N ARG A 64 -0.45 5.67 10.86
CA ARG A 64 -1.10 4.95 9.77
C ARG A 64 -0.81 5.62 8.46
N TRP A 65 -0.55 4.79 7.46
CA TRP A 65 -0.35 5.25 6.09
C TRP A 65 -1.62 5.00 5.31
N GLN A 66 -2.04 5.97 4.56
CA GLN A 66 -3.19 5.83 3.66
C GLN A 66 -2.68 5.54 2.26
N PHE A 67 -3.27 4.52 1.66
CA PHE A 67 -2.95 4.12 0.30
C PHE A 67 -4.20 4.24 -0.55
N THR A 68 -4.10 4.95 -1.66
CA THR A 68 -5.19 5.00 -2.64
C THR A 68 -4.98 3.87 -3.63
N LEU A 69 -5.99 3.02 -3.74
CA LEU A 69 -5.94 1.87 -4.62
C LEU A 69 -6.18 2.33 -6.06
N GLN A 70 -5.39 1.78 -6.98
CA GLN A 70 -5.58 2.07 -8.39
C GLN A 70 -6.59 1.09 -8.96
N PRO A 71 -7.50 1.55 -9.82
CA PRO A 71 -8.48 0.66 -10.45
C PRO A 71 -7.84 -0.32 -11.40
#